data_2dbd3aed3fb4ac9c71d669cb71389190
#
_entry.id   2dbd3aed3fb4ac9c71d669cb71389190
#
_cell.length_a   1.000
_cell.length_b   1.000
_cell.length_c   1.000
_cell.angle_alpha   90.00
_cell.angle_beta   90.00
_cell.angle_gamma   90.00
#
_symmetry.space_group_name_H-M   'P 1'
#
loop_
_entity.id
_entity.type
_entity.pdbx_description
1 polymer ?
#
loop_
_entity_poly.entity_id
_entity_poly.type
_entity_poly.pdbx_seq_one_letter_code
_entity_poly.pdbx_strand_id
1 'polypeptide(L)'
;MRIIGGKYKRRRFDVPKSFNARPTTDFAKENLFNVLQHYIDLEGTTALDLFSGTGSIAVELLSRGVSRVVALEQRREHASFIRSVARELGEETHLQVLQADVFRFLRGGKTQPIYDFIFADPPYKLSEIAQLPELIFGANLLREGGLLVVEHPQQYDFSSHPHFTERRVYGSVNFSLFSLSEELPE
;
A
#
# COMPACT_ATOMS: atom_id res chain seq x y z
N MET A 1 12.36 -4.41 -10.45
CA MET A 1 11.48 -3.34 -9.95
C MET A 1 11.95 -2.01 -10.51
N ARG A 2 11.05 -1.14 -11.00
CA ARG A 2 11.38 0.19 -11.54
C ARG A 2 10.57 1.26 -10.82
N ILE A 3 11.19 2.40 -10.52
CA ILE A 3 10.52 3.59 -9.98
C ILE A 3 10.02 4.44 -11.16
N ILE A 4 8.74 4.82 -11.14
CA ILE A 4 8.05 5.47 -12.26
C ILE A 4 8.04 6.99 -12.12
N GLY A 5 7.88 7.50 -10.90
CA GLY A 5 7.75 8.93 -10.63
C GLY A 5 8.63 9.45 -9.50
N GLY A 6 8.57 10.76 -9.24
CA GLY A 6 9.23 11.40 -8.12
C GLY A 6 10.76 11.50 -8.23
N LYS A 7 11.41 11.74 -7.08
CA LYS A 7 12.86 12.03 -6.98
C LYS A 7 13.76 10.90 -7.45
N TYR A 8 13.29 9.65 -7.40
CA TYR A 8 14.05 8.47 -7.84
C TYR A 8 13.58 7.90 -9.17
N LYS A 9 12.81 8.64 -9.94
CA LYS A 9 12.31 8.23 -11.26
C LYS A 9 13.39 7.57 -12.12
N ARG A 10 13.05 6.46 -12.79
CA ARG A 10 13.91 5.64 -13.65
C ARG A 10 14.92 4.75 -12.91
N ARG A 11 15.09 4.85 -11.60
CA ARG A 11 15.91 3.89 -10.86
C ARG A 11 15.33 2.48 -11.01
N ARG A 12 16.21 1.50 -11.10
CA ARG A 12 15.86 0.08 -11.25
C ARG A 12 16.60 -0.73 -10.20
N PHE A 13 15.92 -1.76 -9.71
CA PHE A 13 16.49 -2.71 -8.75
C PHE A 13 16.20 -4.12 -9.25
N ASP A 14 17.22 -4.97 -9.27
CA ASP A 14 17.11 -6.36 -9.71
C ASP A 14 16.44 -7.18 -8.60
N VAL A 15 15.20 -7.58 -8.85
CA VAL A 15 14.44 -8.45 -7.95
C VAL A 15 15.00 -9.87 -8.06
N PRO A 16 15.34 -10.54 -6.95
CA PRO A 16 15.82 -11.91 -6.99
C PRO A 16 14.85 -12.83 -7.73
N LYS A 17 15.37 -13.69 -8.61
CA LYS A 17 14.56 -14.64 -9.41
C LYS A 17 13.78 -15.63 -8.56
N SER A 18 14.19 -15.85 -7.31
CA SER A 18 13.50 -16.70 -6.33
C SER A 18 12.17 -16.10 -5.82
N PHE A 19 11.92 -14.81 -6.09
CA PHE A 19 10.68 -14.17 -5.69
C PHE A 19 9.55 -14.57 -6.63
N ASN A 20 8.73 -15.52 -6.20
CA ASN A 20 7.53 -15.99 -6.93
C ASN A 20 6.33 -15.04 -6.81
N ALA A 21 6.56 -13.79 -6.43
CA ALA A 21 5.51 -12.77 -6.37
C ALA A 21 5.25 -12.24 -7.78
N ARG A 22 3.98 -12.09 -8.13
CA ARG A 22 3.58 -11.35 -9.34
C ARG A 22 3.88 -9.86 -9.07
N PRO A 23 4.85 -9.26 -9.75
CA PRO A 23 5.15 -7.85 -9.52
C PRO A 23 3.97 -7.01 -10.01
N THR A 24 3.60 -5.98 -9.24
CA THR A 24 2.72 -4.92 -9.75
C THR A 24 3.32 -4.39 -11.04
N THR A 25 2.58 -4.46 -12.13
CA THR A 25 3.10 -3.99 -13.42
C THR A 25 3.31 -2.48 -13.39
N ASP A 26 4.29 -1.99 -14.16
CA ASP A 26 4.51 -0.55 -14.29
C ASP A 26 3.24 0.19 -14.72
N PHE A 27 2.44 -0.44 -15.61
CA PHE A 27 1.15 0.09 -16.06
C PHE A 27 0.14 0.24 -14.91
N ALA A 28 -0.06 -0.80 -14.10
CA ALA A 28 -0.99 -0.75 -12.97
C ALA A 28 -0.53 0.28 -11.94
N LYS A 29 0.77 0.32 -11.66
CA LYS A 29 1.37 1.29 -10.73
C LYS A 29 1.22 2.73 -11.21
N GLU A 30 1.49 3.01 -12.48
CA GLU A 30 1.30 4.35 -13.06
C GLU A 30 -0.16 4.81 -12.97
N ASN A 31 -1.10 3.93 -13.32
CA ASN A 31 -2.53 4.23 -13.21
C ASN A 31 -2.97 4.45 -11.77
N LEU A 32 -2.50 3.63 -10.82
CA LEU A 32 -2.76 3.83 -9.40
C LEU A 32 -2.34 5.25 -8.96
N PHE A 33 -1.09 5.62 -9.22
CA PHE A 33 -0.58 6.93 -8.79
C PHE A 33 -1.22 8.10 -9.52
N ASN A 34 -1.67 7.93 -10.76
CA ASN A 34 -2.48 8.93 -11.47
C ASN A 34 -3.85 9.14 -10.79
N VAL A 35 -4.48 8.07 -10.32
CA VAL A 35 -5.74 8.17 -9.55
C VAL A 35 -5.51 8.84 -8.20
N LEU A 36 -4.45 8.44 -7.46
CA LEU A 36 -4.18 8.97 -6.12
C LEU A 36 -4.07 10.49 -6.09
N GLN A 37 -3.53 11.13 -7.15
CA GLN A 37 -3.39 12.59 -7.23
C GLN A 37 -4.73 13.36 -7.14
N HIS A 38 -5.86 12.68 -7.40
CA HIS A 38 -7.20 13.28 -7.28
C HIS A 38 -7.77 13.21 -5.86
N TYR A 39 -7.16 12.39 -4.99
CA TYR A 39 -7.67 12.11 -3.64
C TYR A 39 -6.75 12.60 -2.53
N ILE A 40 -5.44 12.55 -2.75
CA ILE A 40 -4.47 12.87 -1.71
C ILE A 40 -3.23 13.52 -2.30
N ASP A 41 -2.76 14.59 -1.65
CA ASP A 41 -1.41 15.08 -1.86
C ASP A 41 -0.46 14.22 -1.02
N LEU A 42 0.44 13.51 -1.68
CA LEU A 42 1.37 12.59 -1.01
C LEU A 42 2.54 13.30 -0.33
N GLU A 43 2.84 14.55 -0.69
CA GLU A 43 4.00 15.27 -0.13
C GLU A 43 3.86 15.44 1.38
N GLY A 44 4.88 15.03 2.12
CA GLY A 44 4.91 15.15 3.58
C GLY A 44 4.03 14.18 4.36
N THR A 45 3.21 13.35 3.70
CA THR A 45 2.31 12.38 4.34
C THR A 45 3.04 11.17 4.94
N THR A 46 2.29 10.36 5.68
CA THR A 46 2.72 9.05 6.20
C THR A 46 1.92 7.93 5.55
N ALA A 47 2.57 6.83 5.20
CA ALA A 47 1.91 5.73 4.51
C ALA A 47 2.24 4.36 5.10
N LEU A 48 1.28 3.44 4.96
CA LEU A 48 1.39 2.03 5.31
C LEU A 48 1.17 1.17 4.06
N ASP A 49 2.17 0.36 3.70
CA ASP A 49 2.10 -0.60 2.60
C ASP A 49 1.96 -2.01 3.17
N LEU A 50 0.75 -2.54 3.11
CA LEU A 50 0.42 -3.89 3.56
C LEU A 50 0.64 -4.89 2.43
N PHE A 51 1.27 -6.03 2.73
CA PHE A 51 1.68 -7.03 1.73
C PHE A 51 2.70 -6.49 0.73
N SER A 52 3.75 -5.82 1.20
CA SER A 52 4.66 -5.01 0.37
C SER A 52 5.40 -5.78 -0.72
N GLY A 53 5.54 -7.11 -0.62
CA GLY A 53 6.18 -7.94 -1.64
C GLY A 53 7.62 -7.50 -1.92
N THR A 54 7.85 -6.92 -3.10
CA THR A 54 9.15 -6.34 -3.48
C THR A 54 9.36 -4.92 -2.97
N GLY A 55 8.38 -4.32 -2.30
CA GLY A 55 8.39 -2.93 -1.88
C GLY A 55 8.14 -1.92 -3.00
N SER A 56 7.60 -2.37 -4.13
CA SER A 56 7.41 -1.53 -5.32
C SER A 56 6.56 -0.29 -5.04
N ILE A 57 5.48 -0.45 -4.26
CA ILE A 57 4.60 0.67 -3.88
C ILE A 57 5.25 1.52 -2.79
N ALA A 58 5.82 0.90 -1.75
CA ALA A 58 6.50 1.61 -0.66
C ALA A 58 7.60 2.55 -1.17
N VAL A 59 8.45 2.06 -2.08
CA VAL A 59 9.54 2.85 -2.66
C VAL A 59 9.02 3.93 -3.61
N GLU A 60 7.95 3.66 -4.35
CA GLU A 60 7.31 4.65 -5.22
C GLU A 60 6.70 5.81 -4.39
N LEU A 61 6.06 5.50 -3.24
CA LEU A 61 5.52 6.49 -2.30
C LEU A 61 6.62 7.41 -1.79
N LEU A 62 7.75 6.86 -1.34
CA LEU A 62 8.91 7.67 -0.94
C LEU A 62 9.43 8.54 -2.07
N SER A 63 9.52 7.99 -3.27
CA SER A 63 9.97 8.74 -4.44
C SER A 63 9.08 9.94 -4.75
N ARG A 64 7.81 9.87 -4.38
CA ARG A 64 6.79 10.92 -4.61
C ARG A 64 6.54 11.85 -3.43
N GLY A 65 7.43 11.83 -2.43
CA GLY A 65 7.43 12.82 -1.36
C GLY A 65 6.77 12.39 -0.06
N VAL A 66 6.28 11.13 0.05
CA VAL A 66 5.82 10.60 1.34
C VAL A 66 6.96 10.64 2.35
N SER A 67 6.73 11.28 3.49
CA SER A 67 7.77 11.54 4.49
C SER A 67 8.20 10.30 5.26
N ARG A 68 7.27 9.37 5.46
CA ARG A 68 7.52 8.09 6.15
C ARG A 68 6.63 6.99 5.61
N VAL A 69 7.23 5.88 5.25
CA VAL A 69 6.53 4.67 4.83
C VAL A 69 6.85 3.53 5.78
N VAL A 70 5.82 2.81 6.22
CA VAL A 70 5.95 1.53 6.90
C VAL A 70 5.52 0.44 5.92
N ALA A 71 6.43 -0.49 5.62
CA ALA A 71 6.19 -1.61 4.73
C ALA A 71 6.10 -2.91 5.54
N LEU A 72 4.96 -3.62 5.46
CA LEU A 72 4.78 -4.93 6.05
C LEU A 72 5.04 -6.02 5.01
N GLU A 73 5.94 -6.94 5.33
CA GLU A 73 6.21 -8.11 4.50
C GLU A 73 6.53 -9.32 5.39
N GLN A 74 5.80 -10.41 5.19
CA GLN A 74 5.94 -11.61 6.00
C GLN A 74 7.22 -12.38 5.68
N ARG A 75 7.60 -12.44 4.40
CA ARG A 75 8.75 -13.23 3.94
C ARG A 75 10.06 -12.50 4.24
N ARG A 76 10.94 -13.18 4.97
CA ARG A 76 12.24 -12.63 5.38
C ARG A 76 13.07 -12.13 4.21
N GLU A 77 13.13 -12.89 3.11
CA GLU A 77 13.92 -12.54 1.93
C GLU A 77 13.42 -11.27 1.25
N HIS A 78 12.09 -11.13 1.13
CA HIS A 78 11.46 -9.94 0.58
C HIS A 78 11.70 -8.72 1.48
N ALA A 79 11.49 -8.86 2.79
CA ALA A 79 11.77 -7.79 3.75
C ALA A 79 13.24 -7.35 3.72
N SER A 80 14.16 -8.30 3.57
CA SER A 80 15.59 -8.01 3.43
C SER A 80 15.91 -7.28 2.13
N PHE A 81 15.25 -7.64 1.03
CA PHE A 81 15.37 -6.94 -0.25
C PHE A 81 14.89 -5.48 -0.15
N ILE A 82 13.71 -5.25 0.46
CA ILE A 82 13.20 -3.88 0.64
C ILE A 82 14.18 -3.03 1.46
N ARG A 83 14.76 -3.60 2.54
CA ARG A 83 15.79 -2.91 3.33
C ARG A 83 17.05 -2.59 2.52
N SER A 84 17.46 -3.48 1.61
CA SER A 84 18.61 -3.22 0.74
C SER A 84 18.34 -2.08 -0.23
N VAL A 85 17.12 -2.01 -0.79
CA VAL A 85 16.68 -0.90 -1.65
C VAL A 85 16.66 0.42 -0.87
N ALA A 86 16.11 0.42 0.35
CA ALA A 86 16.11 1.60 1.22
C ALA A 86 17.54 2.12 1.47
N ARG A 87 18.47 1.21 1.78
CA ARG A 87 19.89 1.56 1.99
C ARG A 87 20.54 2.13 0.73
N GLU A 88 20.30 1.53 -0.42
CA GLU A 88 20.85 2.01 -1.70
C GLU A 88 20.32 3.41 -2.08
N LEU A 89 19.11 3.74 -1.61
CA LEU A 89 18.51 5.08 -1.80
C LEU A 89 18.88 6.07 -0.69
N GLY A 90 19.48 5.61 0.42
CA GLY A 90 19.74 6.44 1.60
C GLY A 90 18.46 6.80 2.39
N GLU A 91 17.46 5.92 2.35
CA GLU A 91 16.10 6.16 2.89
C GLU A 91 15.77 5.27 4.10
N GLU A 92 16.77 4.69 4.78
CA GLU A 92 16.54 3.77 5.91
C GLU A 92 15.77 4.41 7.07
N THR A 93 15.86 5.72 7.22
CA THR A 93 15.11 6.47 8.25
C THR A 93 13.67 6.76 7.87
N HIS A 94 13.36 6.77 6.57
CA HIS A 94 12.03 7.09 6.04
C HIS A 94 11.24 5.84 5.61
N LEU A 95 11.94 4.71 5.34
CA LEU A 95 11.32 3.42 5.04
C LEU A 95 11.56 2.41 6.15
N GLN A 96 10.58 2.23 7.00
CA GLN A 96 10.60 1.18 8.02
C GLN A 96 10.02 -0.11 7.46
N VAL A 97 10.79 -1.20 7.53
CA VAL A 97 10.33 -2.52 7.06
C VAL A 97 10.06 -3.43 8.25
N LEU A 98 8.79 -3.79 8.43
CA LEU A 98 8.33 -4.73 9.46
C LEU A 98 8.15 -6.12 8.86
N GLN A 99 8.91 -7.09 9.36
CA GLN A 99 8.69 -8.49 9.00
C GLN A 99 7.58 -9.05 9.87
N ALA A 100 6.33 -9.04 9.36
CA ALA A 100 5.16 -9.45 10.10
C ALA A 100 4.07 -9.99 9.18
N ASP A 101 3.19 -10.83 9.75
CA ASP A 101 1.92 -11.20 9.13
C ASP A 101 0.93 -10.05 9.26
N VAL A 102 0.29 -9.66 8.15
CA VAL A 102 -0.62 -8.50 8.09
C VAL A 102 -1.84 -8.68 8.98
N PHE A 103 -2.47 -9.86 8.98
CA PHE A 103 -3.67 -10.10 9.78
C PHE A 103 -3.36 -10.10 11.28
N ARG A 104 -2.21 -10.64 11.66
CA ARG A 104 -1.73 -10.57 13.04
C ARG A 104 -1.43 -9.13 13.46
N PHE A 105 -0.84 -8.35 12.56
CA PHE A 105 -0.58 -6.93 12.79
C PHE A 105 -1.88 -6.14 12.99
N LEU A 106 -2.89 -6.33 12.12
CA LEU A 106 -4.18 -5.64 12.20
C LEU A 106 -4.97 -6.02 13.46
N ARG A 107 -4.88 -7.28 13.91
CA ARG A 107 -5.57 -7.76 15.13
C ARG A 107 -4.80 -7.51 16.42
N GLY A 108 -3.59 -6.97 16.34
CA GLY A 108 -2.65 -6.91 17.46
C GLY A 108 -3.00 -5.94 18.59
N GLY A 109 -4.05 -5.10 18.45
CA GLY A 109 -4.63 -4.27 19.51
C GLY A 109 -3.69 -3.28 20.21
N LYS A 110 -2.48 -3.08 19.73
CA LYS A 110 -1.54 -2.10 20.28
C LYS A 110 -1.81 -0.73 19.65
N THR A 111 -1.52 0.34 20.40
CA THR A 111 -1.50 1.70 19.86
C THR A 111 -0.54 1.74 18.67
N GLN A 112 -1.10 1.85 17.47
CA GLN A 112 -0.34 1.93 16.22
C GLN A 112 -0.28 3.38 15.76
N PRO A 113 0.74 3.77 14.98
CA PRO A 113 0.74 5.05 14.28
C PRO A 113 -0.49 5.16 13.37
N ILE A 114 -0.99 6.36 13.17
CA ILE A 114 -2.07 6.67 12.23
C ILE A 114 -1.43 7.14 10.93
N TYR A 115 -1.97 6.67 9.79
CA TYR A 115 -1.45 6.94 8.47
C TYR A 115 -2.41 7.78 7.64
N ASP A 116 -1.87 8.61 6.77
CA ASP A 116 -2.64 9.39 5.80
C ASP A 116 -3.06 8.53 4.60
N PHE A 117 -2.22 7.56 4.26
CA PHE A 117 -2.45 6.64 3.15
C PHE A 117 -2.15 5.18 3.54
N ILE A 118 -3.04 4.26 3.19
CA ILE A 118 -2.83 2.82 3.35
C ILE A 118 -3.04 2.13 2.01
N PHE A 119 -2.09 1.30 1.62
CA PHE A 119 -2.19 0.42 0.46
C PHE A 119 -2.15 -1.04 0.88
N ALA A 120 -2.98 -1.87 0.27
CA ALA A 120 -3.01 -3.31 0.52
C ALA A 120 -3.15 -4.09 -0.80
N ASP A 121 -2.17 -4.95 -1.10
CA ASP A 121 -2.16 -5.86 -2.25
C ASP A 121 -2.01 -7.31 -1.77
N PRO A 122 -3.10 -7.90 -1.23
CA PRO A 122 -3.06 -9.25 -0.69
C PRO A 122 -2.87 -10.29 -1.80
N PRO A 123 -2.19 -11.42 -1.54
CA PRO A 123 -2.18 -12.55 -2.46
C PRO A 123 -3.61 -12.98 -2.81
N TYR A 124 -3.94 -13.08 -4.10
CA TYR A 124 -5.31 -13.33 -4.61
C TYR A 124 -5.93 -14.65 -4.14
N LYS A 125 -5.12 -15.57 -3.60
CA LYS A 125 -5.58 -16.86 -3.04
C LYS A 125 -6.06 -16.76 -1.59
N LEU A 126 -5.90 -15.60 -0.94
CA LEU A 126 -6.35 -15.41 0.45
C LEU A 126 -7.87 -15.29 0.49
N SER A 127 -8.50 -16.10 1.33
CA SER A 127 -9.95 -16.07 1.58
C SER A 127 -10.38 -14.83 2.36
N GLU A 128 -9.45 -14.24 3.11
CA GLU A 128 -9.68 -13.10 4.00
C GLU A 128 -9.73 -11.74 3.28
N ILE A 129 -9.51 -11.69 1.96
CA ILE A 129 -9.55 -10.43 1.19
C ILE A 129 -10.88 -9.68 1.42
N ALA A 130 -12.01 -10.42 1.48
CA ALA A 130 -13.32 -9.81 1.72
C ALA A 130 -13.44 -9.06 3.05
N GLN A 131 -12.65 -9.45 4.06
CA GLN A 131 -12.68 -8.85 5.40
C GLN A 131 -11.62 -7.75 5.57
N LEU A 132 -10.73 -7.57 4.59
CA LEU A 132 -9.56 -6.73 4.76
C LEU A 132 -9.89 -5.25 4.99
N PRO A 133 -10.83 -4.61 4.27
CA PRO A 133 -11.23 -3.24 4.57
C PRO A 133 -11.74 -3.09 6.01
N GLU A 134 -12.65 -3.96 6.44
CA GLU A 134 -13.21 -3.94 7.80
C GLU A 134 -12.12 -4.10 8.87
N LEU A 135 -11.15 -5.00 8.66
CA LEU A 135 -10.03 -5.19 9.59
C LEU A 135 -9.13 -3.95 9.67
N ILE A 136 -8.89 -3.28 8.54
CA ILE A 136 -8.04 -2.08 8.50
C ILE A 136 -8.75 -0.91 9.22
N PHE A 137 -10.04 -0.68 8.95
CA PHE A 137 -10.83 0.34 9.64
C PHE A 137 -10.97 0.02 11.12
N GLY A 138 -11.26 -1.22 11.48
CA GLY A 138 -11.35 -1.67 12.88
C GLY A 138 -10.05 -1.53 13.67
N ALA A 139 -8.90 -1.55 13.00
CA ALA A 139 -7.59 -1.31 13.62
C ALA A 139 -7.30 0.18 13.89
N ASN A 140 -8.14 1.10 13.41
CA ASN A 140 -8.01 2.57 13.57
C ASN A 140 -6.65 3.11 13.10
N LEU A 141 -6.17 2.62 11.95
CA LEU A 141 -4.86 2.98 11.39
C LEU A 141 -4.94 4.14 10.41
N LEU A 142 -6.11 4.45 9.88
CA LEU A 142 -6.31 5.50 8.89
C LEU A 142 -6.72 6.80 9.59
N ARG A 143 -6.04 7.89 9.21
CA ARG A 143 -6.38 9.24 9.66
C ARG A 143 -7.73 9.65 9.06
N GLU A 144 -8.46 10.50 9.76
CA GLU A 144 -9.59 11.23 9.21
C GLU A 144 -9.16 12.02 7.96
N GLY A 145 -9.95 11.93 6.89
CA GLY A 145 -9.56 12.42 5.56
C GLY A 145 -8.53 11.56 4.84
N GLY A 146 -8.07 10.46 5.45
CA GLY A 146 -7.11 9.54 4.84
C GLY A 146 -7.72 8.62 3.80
N LEU A 147 -6.86 8.01 2.99
CA LEU A 147 -7.24 7.16 1.88
C LEU A 147 -6.68 5.73 2.06
N LEU A 148 -7.57 4.73 1.94
CA LEU A 148 -7.21 3.33 1.81
C LEU A 148 -7.42 2.88 0.35
N VAL A 149 -6.45 2.17 -0.21
CA VAL A 149 -6.60 1.46 -1.48
C VAL A 149 -6.33 -0.03 -1.27
N VAL A 150 -7.26 -0.86 -1.74
CA VAL A 150 -7.11 -2.31 -1.74
C VAL A 150 -7.08 -2.81 -3.18
N GLU A 151 -6.00 -3.48 -3.56
CA GLU A 151 -5.92 -4.27 -4.79
C GLU A 151 -6.59 -5.62 -4.57
N HIS A 152 -7.42 -6.05 -5.51
CA HIS A 152 -8.14 -7.33 -5.38
C HIS A 152 -8.52 -7.91 -6.75
N PRO A 153 -8.78 -9.22 -6.85
CA PRO A 153 -9.35 -9.83 -8.05
C PRO A 153 -10.81 -9.44 -8.26
N GLN A 154 -11.29 -9.60 -9.50
CA GLN A 154 -12.59 -9.11 -9.96
C GLN A 154 -13.80 -9.63 -9.17
N GLN A 155 -13.71 -10.81 -8.56
CA GLN A 155 -14.83 -11.42 -7.82
C GLN A 155 -15.21 -10.71 -6.52
N TYR A 156 -14.38 -9.79 -6.01
CA TYR A 156 -14.70 -9.03 -4.80
C TYR A 156 -15.39 -7.73 -5.17
N ASP A 157 -16.47 -7.43 -4.45
CA ASP A 157 -17.21 -6.17 -4.52
C ASP A 157 -17.33 -5.57 -3.12
N PHE A 158 -16.82 -4.35 -2.97
CA PHE A 158 -16.83 -3.61 -1.72
C PHE A 158 -17.77 -2.42 -1.74
N SER A 159 -18.63 -2.30 -2.75
CA SER A 159 -19.53 -1.13 -2.95
C SER A 159 -20.52 -0.91 -1.80
N SER A 160 -20.81 -1.94 -1.01
CA SER A 160 -21.67 -1.84 0.19
C SER A 160 -20.93 -1.41 1.47
N HIS A 161 -19.60 -1.27 1.42
CA HIS A 161 -18.83 -0.84 2.59
C HIS A 161 -19.08 0.65 2.87
N PRO A 162 -19.32 1.07 4.14
CA PRO A 162 -19.70 2.47 4.45
C PRO A 162 -18.67 3.51 4.04
N HIS A 163 -17.39 3.15 3.99
CA HIS A 163 -16.30 4.04 3.57
C HIS A 163 -15.87 3.86 2.10
N PHE A 164 -16.60 3.04 1.32
CA PHE A 164 -16.28 2.83 -0.10
C PHE A 164 -16.50 4.11 -0.90
N THR A 165 -15.50 4.47 -1.71
CA THR A 165 -15.55 5.66 -2.57
C THR A 165 -15.74 5.28 -4.02
N GLU A 166 -14.85 4.45 -4.57
CA GLU A 166 -14.95 3.99 -5.96
C GLU A 166 -14.11 2.74 -6.22
N ARG A 167 -14.36 2.10 -7.36
CA ARG A 167 -13.55 1.02 -7.92
C ARG A 167 -12.96 1.43 -9.25
N ARG A 168 -11.67 1.20 -9.42
CA ARG A 168 -10.94 1.37 -10.67
C ARG A 168 -10.46 0.04 -11.20
N VAL A 169 -10.61 -0.17 -12.52
CA VAL A 169 -10.27 -1.43 -13.18
C VAL A 169 -9.24 -1.17 -14.27
N TYR A 170 -8.10 -1.86 -14.18
CA TYR A 170 -6.99 -1.78 -15.13
C TYR A 170 -6.57 -3.18 -15.57
N GLY A 171 -7.18 -3.66 -16.67
CA GLY A 171 -7.02 -5.03 -17.11
C GLY A 171 -7.57 -6.02 -16.08
N SER A 172 -6.71 -6.90 -15.54
CA SER A 172 -7.08 -7.85 -14.48
C SER A 172 -6.91 -7.31 -13.06
N VAL A 173 -6.41 -6.07 -12.92
CA VAL A 173 -6.17 -5.43 -11.63
C VAL A 173 -7.34 -4.55 -11.26
N ASN A 174 -7.86 -4.69 -10.05
CA ASN A 174 -8.92 -3.85 -9.52
C ASN A 174 -8.41 -3.16 -8.27
N PHE A 175 -8.64 -1.86 -8.17
CA PHE A 175 -8.41 -1.07 -6.98
C PHE A 175 -9.74 -0.59 -6.43
N SER A 176 -10.06 -0.94 -5.19
CA SER A 176 -11.15 -0.30 -4.45
C SER A 176 -10.57 0.75 -3.53
N LEU A 177 -11.12 1.96 -3.61
CA LEU A 177 -10.72 3.13 -2.83
C LEU A 177 -11.75 3.35 -1.72
N PHE A 178 -11.25 3.69 -0.54
CA PHE A 178 -12.06 3.96 0.64
C PHE A 178 -11.52 5.23 1.32
N SER A 179 -12.40 6.11 1.75
CA SER A 179 -12.03 7.31 2.49
C SER A 179 -12.71 7.35 3.85
N LEU A 180 -11.94 7.75 4.88
CA LEU A 180 -12.50 8.08 6.17
C LEU A 180 -12.86 9.57 6.12
N SER A 181 -14.00 9.91 5.52
CA SER A 181 -14.50 11.29 5.48
C SER A 181 -15.18 11.63 6.81
N GLU A 182 -14.98 12.88 7.28
CA GLU A 182 -15.92 13.48 8.21
C GLU A 182 -17.32 13.37 7.59
N GLU A 183 -18.31 12.90 8.36
CA GLU A 183 -19.70 13.13 7.98
C GLU A 183 -19.84 14.64 7.83
N LEU A 184 -20.07 15.12 6.60
CA LEU A 184 -20.49 16.49 6.42
C LEU A 184 -21.81 16.61 7.20
N PRO A 185 -21.89 17.49 8.21
CA PRO A 185 -23.17 17.75 8.84
C PRO A 185 -24.14 18.22 7.77
N GLU A 186 -25.31 17.58 7.71
CA GLU A 186 -26.43 17.96 6.82
C GLU A 186 -26.78 19.44 6.91
#